data_3544a12889c8315f7cbf9f0e08bdb493
#
_entry.id   3544a12889c8315f7cbf9f0e08bdb493
#
_cell.length_a   1.000
_cell.length_b   1.000
_cell.length_c   1.000
_cell.angle_alpha   90.00
_cell.angle_beta   90.00
_cell.angle_gamma   90.00
#
_symmetry.space_group_name_H-M   'P 1'
#
loop_
_entity.id
_entity.type
_entity.pdbx_description
1 polymer ?
#
loop_
_entity_poly.entity_id
_entity_poly.type
_entity_poly.pdbx_seq_one_letter_code
_entity_poly.pdbx_strand_id
1 'polypeptide(L)'
;MIFHRLHQIIILLIYLSLSATSYGYTFEHKIENYGLTFATHTVDQDHRTSLILNSGKGISFPAEGFIMNFDIKLRQELYTYGYILRVISHNDQNLDLVSYLYDSKISIISGSSHEKSQMVYLADSMLIKKDQWMPIQIQFFPNSAKIKINGKNIYLSHSFRDFNDVQIIFGASNLGRFFSGDVAPMSIRNLSLQSLQGKTFYYWKLDRSSKTTNNFVYDSISDLPAYVKNGKWEIDKHYHWQRVTSFEIDYKNPQLAFDEIKGNFFVASDKKLYTYNVNNKTLDTLSFKGAPFLGVSSQMLFHPLKKTLLSYNIYHNKLNWFNPTTSSWSVNQKITVDDNQHHNRFFDKDHDKLYLYGGYGRHQYSGALYEYNLKDNFKWSQMNLDTLISPRYLSALGKYSDNKLLVLGGYGSHSGKQEDFPQNFYDLYLLNLNTGTCKKLWEMNHTDEHFVMGNSAIVDTLTNSIYALTYRNDCYNTAIYLSQFLIKTNRPIRQIVSDSILYKFRDIYSYCDLFYHPNDTSLYAVILEPSKNESSLCRIYKLAFPPLIPTKTSNIT
;
A
#
# COMPACT_ATOMS: atom_id res chain seq x y z
N MET A 1 41.56 39.75 -3.89
CA MET A 1 40.26 39.94 -4.55
C MET A 1 39.68 38.62 -5.14
N ILE A 2 40.50 37.73 -5.68
CA ILE A 2 40.05 36.44 -6.27
C ILE A 2 39.58 35.44 -5.19
N PHE A 3 40.27 35.34 -4.06
CA PHE A 3 39.89 34.43 -2.94
C PHE A 3 38.56 34.82 -2.25
N HIS A 4 38.17 36.08 -2.24
CA HIS A 4 36.93 36.52 -1.62
C HIS A 4 35.71 36.20 -2.51
N ARG A 5 35.87 36.24 -3.82
CA ARG A 5 34.81 35.83 -4.76
C ARG A 5 34.60 34.30 -4.79
N LEU A 6 35.69 33.53 -4.63
CA LEU A 6 35.57 32.06 -4.57
C LEU A 6 34.81 31.59 -3.30
N HIS A 7 35.04 32.28 -2.18
CA HIS A 7 34.35 32.00 -0.91
C HIS A 7 32.86 32.36 -0.96
N GLN A 8 32.49 33.44 -1.63
CA GLN A 8 31.07 33.81 -1.85
C GLN A 8 30.36 32.87 -2.81
N ILE A 9 31.03 32.34 -3.84
CA ILE A 9 30.46 31.35 -4.77
C ILE A 9 30.27 29.99 -4.08
N ILE A 10 31.19 29.56 -3.21
CA ILE A 10 31.07 28.33 -2.43
C ILE A 10 29.94 28.44 -1.41
N ILE A 11 29.77 29.58 -0.73
CA ILE A 11 28.65 29.82 0.18
C ILE A 11 27.33 29.86 -0.56
N LEU A 12 27.27 30.45 -1.76
CA LEU A 12 26.08 30.48 -2.61
C LEU A 12 25.71 29.08 -3.13
N LEU A 13 26.71 28.25 -3.50
CA LEU A 13 26.48 26.85 -3.88
C LEU A 13 26.05 25.96 -2.72
N ILE A 14 26.55 26.20 -1.51
CA ILE A 14 26.11 25.52 -0.28
C ILE A 14 24.69 25.98 0.09
N TYR A 15 24.33 27.25 -0.06
CA TYR A 15 22.97 27.75 0.13
C TYR A 15 21.99 27.23 -0.93
N LEU A 16 22.42 27.06 -2.19
CA LEU A 16 21.60 26.47 -3.25
C LEU A 16 21.44 24.95 -3.11
N SER A 17 22.38 24.26 -2.45
CA SER A 17 22.24 22.83 -2.15
C SER A 17 21.43 22.54 -0.88
N LEU A 18 21.23 23.54 0.01
CA LEU A 18 20.43 23.42 1.23
C LEU A 18 18.97 23.87 1.06
N SER A 19 18.60 24.44 -0.10
CA SER A 19 17.24 24.96 -0.34
C SER A 19 16.33 24.04 -1.16
N ALA A 20 16.71 22.77 -1.38
CA ALA A 20 15.92 21.82 -2.16
C ALA A 20 15.47 20.60 -1.35
N THR A 21 15.20 20.76 -0.05
CA THR A 21 14.40 19.75 0.66
C THR A 21 12.94 20.17 0.61
N SER A 22 12.32 20.04 -0.57
CA SER A 22 10.88 19.97 -0.64
C SER A 22 10.46 18.66 0.04
N TYR A 23 9.86 18.75 1.22
CA TYR A 23 9.13 17.64 1.83
C TYR A 23 7.81 17.39 1.09
N GLY A 24 7.87 17.11 -0.20
CA GLY A 24 6.91 16.23 -0.85
C GLY A 24 7.35 14.81 -0.55
N TYR A 25 6.43 13.86 -0.43
CA TYR A 25 6.79 12.46 -0.39
C TYR A 25 7.71 12.18 -1.57
N THR A 26 9.00 11.90 -1.32
CA THR A 26 9.91 11.44 -2.37
C THR A 26 9.57 9.96 -2.58
N PHE A 27 8.72 9.71 -3.56
CA PHE A 27 8.40 8.35 -3.98
C PHE A 27 9.62 7.79 -4.73
N GLU A 28 10.41 6.94 -4.09
CA GLU A 28 11.38 6.13 -4.82
C GLU A 28 10.64 5.07 -5.62
N HIS A 29 10.35 5.34 -6.88
CA HIS A 29 9.76 4.37 -7.81
C HIS A 29 10.78 3.34 -8.30
N LYS A 30 11.29 2.48 -7.44
CA LYS A 30 11.83 1.21 -7.90
C LYS A 30 10.68 0.23 -8.13
N ILE A 31 10.17 0.20 -9.37
CA ILE A 31 9.19 -0.79 -9.82
C ILE A 31 9.89 -2.14 -9.99
N GLU A 32 10.19 -2.82 -8.89
CA GLU A 32 10.64 -4.21 -8.86
C GLU A 32 9.69 -5.10 -8.04
N ASN A 33 8.42 -4.71 -7.95
CA ASN A 33 7.42 -5.42 -7.13
C ASN A 33 6.66 -6.46 -7.95
N TYR A 34 7.39 -7.41 -8.53
CA TYR A 34 6.81 -8.58 -9.17
C TYR A 34 7.37 -9.86 -8.56
N GLY A 35 6.65 -10.95 -8.75
CA GLY A 35 7.00 -12.27 -8.26
C GLY A 35 5.76 -13.10 -7.95
N LEU A 36 5.91 -14.41 -7.90
CA LEU A 36 4.90 -15.36 -7.46
C LEU A 36 4.98 -15.51 -5.95
N THR A 37 3.89 -15.24 -5.24
CA THR A 37 3.76 -15.35 -3.79
C THR A 37 3.10 -16.67 -3.42
N PHE A 38 3.66 -17.38 -2.43
CA PHE A 38 3.20 -18.69 -2.01
C PHE A 38 2.29 -18.58 -0.79
N ALA A 39 1.08 -19.14 -0.87
CA ALA A 39 0.19 -19.37 0.26
C ALA A 39 0.75 -20.54 1.09
N THR A 40 0.76 -20.39 2.41
CA THR A 40 1.45 -21.27 3.36
C THR A 40 0.47 -21.90 4.35
N HIS A 41 0.92 -22.16 5.57
CA HIS A 41 0.13 -22.70 6.67
C HIS A 41 -0.98 -21.75 7.18
N THR A 42 -1.09 -20.56 6.62
CA THR A 42 -2.22 -19.63 6.89
C THR A 42 -3.52 -20.03 6.19
N VAL A 43 -3.45 -21.03 5.33
CA VAL A 43 -4.60 -21.64 4.64
C VAL A 43 -4.54 -23.16 4.75
N ASP A 44 -5.68 -23.82 4.48
CA ASP A 44 -5.75 -25.27 4.41
C ASP A 44 -4.77 -25.85 3.38
N GLN A 45 -4.35 -27.09 3.58
CA GLN A 45 -3.33 -27.74 2.75
C GLN A 45 -3.63 -27.69 1.26
N ASP A 46 -4.89 -27.89 0.87
CA ASP A 46 -5.32 -27.89 -0.54
C ASP A 46 -5.25 -26.51 -1.20
N HIS A 47 -5.20 -25.45 -0.39
CA HIS A 47 -5.11 -24.07 -0.83
C HIS A 47 -3.68 -23.51 -0.83
N ARG A 48 -2.68 -24.32 -0.43
CA ARG A 48 -1.27 -23.93 -0.47
C ARG A 48 -0.72 -23.93 -1.88
N THR A 49 0.28 -23.08 -2.10
CA THR A 49 0.81 -22.84 -3.45
C THR A 49 1.90 -23.83 -3.84
N SER A 50 1.87 -24.24 -5.09
CA SER A 50 2.99 -24.90 -5.78
C SER A 50 3.27 -24.25 -7.13
N LEU A 51 4.54 -24.28 -7.55
CA LEU A 51 4.99 -24.03 -8.91
C LEU A 51 5.73 -25.28 -9.39
N ILE A 52 5.23 -25.92 -10.44
CA ILE A 52 5.75 -27.19 -10.96
C ILE A 52 6.18 -26.96 -12.41
N LEU A 53 7.48 -27.01 -12.66
CA LEU A 53 8.03 -26.77 -14.00
C LEU A 53 7.66 -27.93 -14.92
N ASN A 54 7.46 -27.64 -16.21
CA ASN A 54 7.07 -28.59 -17.25
C ASN A 54 5.87 -29.49 -16.85
N SER A 55 4.96 -28.95 -16.01
CA SER A 55 3.79 -29.68 -15.50
C SER A 55 4.14 -31.02 -14.82
N GLY A 56 5.32 -31.11 -14.21
CA GLY A 56 5.80 -32.31 -13.52
C GLY A 56 6.48 -33.34 -14.42
N LYS A 57 6.61 -33.07 -15.71
CA LYS A 57 7.49 -33.83 -16.58
C LYS A 57 8.93 -33.43 -16.34
N GLY A 58 9.87 -34.37 -16.55
CA GLY A 58 11.30 -34.08 -16.45
C GLY A 58 11.75 -32.98 -17.43
N ILE A 59 12.80 -32.29 -17.04
CA ILE A 59 13.55 -31.34 -17.89
C ILE A 59 14.94 -31.89 -18.06
N SER A 60 15.33 -32.13 -19.31
CA SER A 60 16.63 -32.73 -19.64
C SER A 60 17.71 -31.66 -19.76
N PHE A 61 18.90 -31.98 -19.20
CA PHE A 61 20.09 -31.13 -19.20
C PHE A 61 21.31 -31.89 -19.70
N PRO A 62 22.40 -31.19 -20.12
CA PRO A 62 23.68 -31.80 -20.44
C PRO A 62 24.25 -32.60 -19.26
N ALA A 63 24.95 -33.70 -19.57
CA ALA A 63 25.50 -34.61 -18.56
C ALA A 63 26.56 -33.95 -17.65
N GLU A 64 27.22 -32.90 -18.13
CA GLU A 64 28.18 -32.11 -17.35
C GLU A 64 27.51 -31.29 -16.23
N GLY A 65 26.20 -31.03 -16.31
CA GLY A 65 25.44 -30.32 -15.31
C GLY A 65 24.74 -29.08 -15.82
N PHE A 66 24.13 -28.34 -14.90
CA PHE A 66 23.38 -27.12 -15.20
C PHE A 66 23.40 -26.13 -14.01
N ILE A 67 22.95 -24.92 -14.28
CA ILE A 67 22.80 -23.84 -13.29
C ILE A 67 21.33 -23.47 -13.19
N MET A 68 20.81 -23.37 -11.97
CA MET A 68 19.50 -22.78 -11.66
C MET A 68 19.72 -21.47 -10.89
N ASN A 69 19.09 -20.40 -11.34
CA ASN A 69 19.08 -19.13 -10.61
C ASN A 69 17.63 -18.70 -10.37
N PHE A 70 17.38 -18.08 -9.22
CA PHE A 70 16.13 -17.40 -8.91
C PHE A 70 16.34 -16.41 -7.77
N ASP A 71 15.47 -15.39 -7.70
CA ASP A 71 15.38 -14.52 -6.53
C ASP A 71 14.29 -15.05 -5.60
N ILE A 72 14.58 -15.05 -4.30
CA ILE A 72 13.62 -15.39 -3.25
C ILE A 72 13.46 -14.24 -2.27
N LYS A 73 12.23 -14.03 -1.80
CA LYS A 73 11.91 -13.17 -0.67
C LYS A 73 11.19 -14.02 0.38
N LEU A 74 11.83 -14.26 1.52
CA LEU A 74 11.22 -14.96 2.67
C LEU A 74 10.46 -13.95 3.51
N ARG A 75 9.16 -14.21 3.74
CA ARG A 75 8.28 -13.34 4.52
C ARG A 75 8.35 -13.69 6.01
N GLN A 76 8.11 -12.67 6.84
CA GLN A 76 7.97 -12.88 8.28
C GLN A 76 6.54 -13.38 8.58
N GLU A 77 6.43 -14.66 8.94
CA GLU A 77 5.18 -15.30 9.39
C GLU A 77 5.42 -16.02 10.73
N LEU A 78 4.33 -16.38 11.41
CA LEU A 78 4.42 -17.10 12.69
C LEU A 78 5.11 -18.46 12.52
N TYR A 79 4.81 -19.17 11.43
CA TYR A 79 5.41 -20.44 11.06
C TYR A 79 6.20 -20.28 9.77
N THR A 80 7.51 -20.54 9.83
CA THR A 80 8.43 -20.38 8.70
C THR A 80 8.86 -21.71 8.07
N TYR A 81 8.45 -22.85 8.65
CA TYR A 81 8.77 -24.17 8.11
C TYR A 81 8.10 -24.42 6.76
N GLY A 82 8.83 -25.08 5.86
CA GLY A 82 8.30 -25.60 4.61
C GLY A 82 9.33 -25.66 3.49
N TYR A 83 8.94 -26.35 2.43
CA TYR A 83 9.78 -26.49 1.25
C TYR A 83 9.81 -25.19 0.46
N ILE A 84 11.02 -24.76 0.13
CA ILE A 84 11.30 -23.68 -0.82
C ILE A 84 11.34 -24.28 -2.22
N LEU A 85 12.23 -25.27 -2.41
CA LEU A 85 12.55 -25.90 -3.68
C LEU A 85 12.78 -27.37 -3.47
N ARG A 86 12.38 -28.16 -4.44
CA ARG A 86 12.67 -29.57 -4.59
C ARG A 86 13.08 -29.88 -6.03
N VAL A 87 14.26 -30.48 -6.20
CA VAL A 87 14.77 -30.99 -7.47
C VAL A 87 14.89 -32.50 -7.35
N ILE A 88 14.21 -33.23 -8.22
CA ILE A 88 14.10 -34.71 -8.14
C ILE A 88 14.56 -35.31 -9.47
N SER A 89 15.54 -36.23 -9.42
CA SER A 89 15.96 -36.98 -10.60
C SER A 89 15.00 -38.13 -10.94
N HIS A 90 15.14 -38.69 -12.14
CA HIS A 90 14.36 -39.86 -12.58
C HIS A 90 14.58 -41.12 -11.70
N ASN A 91 15.71 -41.22 -10.99
CA ASN A 91 16.03 -42.29 -10.04
C ASN A 91 15.70 -41.93 -8.59
N ASP A 92 14.81 -40.96 -8.38
CA ASP A 92 14.35 -40.54 -7.07
C ASP A 92 15.46 -39.99 -6.14
N GLN A 93 16.58 -39.51 -6.69
CA GLN A 93 17.51 -38.68 -5.93
C GLN A 93 16.91 -37.27 -5.82
N ASN A 94 17.09 -36.63 -4.67
CA ASN A 94 16.55 -35.30 -4.47
C ASN A 94 17.58 -34.32 -3.87
N LEU A 95 17.41 -33.05 -4.23
CA LEU A 95 17.98 -31.92 -3.51
C LEU A 95 16.84 -30.99 -3.11
N ASP A 96 16.67 -30.79 -1.82
CA ASP A 96 15.65 -29.92 -1.25
C ASP A 96 16.26 -28.72 -0.54
N LEU A 97 15.66 -27.54 -0.75
CA LEU A 97 15.85 -26.38 0.12
C LEU A 97 14.61 -26.25 1.00
N VAL A 98 14.81 -26.21 2.33
CA VAL A 98 13.73 -26.17 3.32
C VAL A 98 13.96 -25.00 4.28
N SER A 99 12.97 -24.15 4.45
CA SER A 99 12.97 -23.13 5.49
C SER A 99 12.67 -23.76 6.84
N TYR A 100 13.45 -23.39 7.88
CA TYR A 100 13.31 -23.97 9.21
C TYR A 100 12.35 -23.19 10.10
N LEU A 101 11.72 -23.91 11.03
CA LEU A 101 10.78 -23.36 12.00
C LEU A 101 11.48 -22.41 12.98
N TYR A 102 10.92 -21.21 13.19
CA TYR A 102 11.36 -20.17 14.15
C TYR A 102 12.71 -19.50 13.88
N ASP A 103 13.60 -20.13 13.14
CA ASP A 103 14.91 -19.59 12.81
C ASP A 103 14.94 -19.19 11.33
N SER A 104 15.52 -18.06 11.00
CA SER A 104 15.74 -17.65 9.60
C SER A 104 16.81 -18.54 8.94
N LYS A 105 16.71 -19.86 9.08
CA LYS A 105 17.67 -20.85 8.58
C LYS A 105 17.11 -21.58 7.37
N ILE A 106 17.97 -21.89 6.41
CA ILE A 106 17.65 -22.79 5.31
C ILE A 106 18.43 -24.09 5.53
N SER A 107 17.72 -25.21 5.47
CA SER A 107 18.34 -26.53 5.42
C SER A 107 18.43 -26.99 3.97
N ILE A 108 19.56 -27.58 3.62
CA ILE A 108 19.77 -28.24 2.34
C ILE A 108 19.78 -29.74 2.61
N ILE A 109 18.86 -30.47 1.98
CA ILE A 109 18.72 -31.90 2.14
C ILE A 109 19.00 -32.55 0.79
N SER A 110 19.96 -33.46 0.74
CA SER A 110 20.21 -34.32 -0.40
C SER A 110 20.02 -35.77 -0.03
N GLY A 111 19.34 -36.55 -0.83
CA GLY A 111 19.01 -37.92 -0.54
C GLY A 111 18.78 -38.77 -1.78
N SER A 112 18.73 -40.09 -1.58
CA SER A 112 18.32 -41.07 -2.57
C SER A 112 17.48 -42.15 -1.92
N SER A 113 16.84 -43.02 -2.73
CA SER A 113 16.10 -44.18 -2.22
C SER A 113 16.98 -45.19 -1.51
N HIS A 114 18.28 -45.16 -1.73
CA HIS A 114 19.23 -46.18 -1.32
C HIS A 114 20.27 -45.69 -0.28
N GLU A 115 20.35 -44.39 -0.03
CA GLU A 115 21.32 -43.78 0.87
C GLU A 115 20.66 -42.93 1.96
N LYS A 116 21.34 -42.83 3.10
CA LYS A 116 20.88 -41.95 4.19
C LYS A 116 21.00 -40.48 3.72
N SER A 117 19.92 -39.73 3.89
CA SER A 117 19.87 -38.31 3.52
C SER A 117 20.94 -37.50 4.24
N GLN A 118 21.66 -36.68 3.51
CA GLN A 118 22.60 -35.70 4.05
C GLN A 118 21.84 -34.37 4.26
N MET A 119 22.10 -33.73 5.40
CA MET A 119 21.50 -32.45 5.73
C MET A 119 22.58 -31.44 6.14
N VAL A 120 22.57 -30.28 5.49
CA VAL A 120 23.43 -29.14 5.81
C VAL A 120 22.58 -27.97 6.28
N TYR A 121 22.86 -27.49 7.50
CA TYR A 121 22.20 -26.31 8.03
C TYR A 121 22.98 -25.05 7.68
N LEU A 122 22.30 -24.04 7.17
CA LEU A 122 22.81 -22.70 7.06
C LEU A 122 22.54 -21.97 8.37
N ALA A 123 23.50 -22.00 9.28
CA ALA A 123 23.38 -21.47 10.64
C ALA A 123 23.53 -19.93 10.72
N ASP A 124 23.82 -19.24 9.61
CA ASP A 124 24.15 -17.83 9.63
C ASP A 124 22.92 -16.98 9.38
N SER A 125 22.32 -16.43 10.44
CA SER A 125 21.17 -15.53 10.38
C SER A 125 21.42 -14.24 9.56
N MET A 126 22.68 -13.87 9.32
CA MET A 126 23.04 -12.73 8.46
C MET A 126 22.82 -12.99 6.97
N LEU A 127 22.67 -14.27 6.55
CA LEU A 127 22.48 -14.62 5.14
C LEU A 127 21.03 -14.41 4.68
N ILE A 128 20.06 -14.47 5.59
CA ILE A 128 18.65 -14.45 5.26
C ILE A 128 18.02 -13.18 5.82
N LYS A 129 17.77 -12.23 4.92
CA LYS A 129 17.02 -11.01 5.26
C LYS A 129 15.55 -11.23 4.93
N LYS A 130 14.69 -11.17 5.96
CA LYS A 130 13.24 -11.26 5.79
C LYS A 130 12.71 -10.07 5.01
N ASP A 131 11.67 -10.31 4.20
CA ASP A 131 10.99 -9.31 3.36
C ASP A 131 11.88 -8.57 2.34
N GLN A 132 13.09 -9.12 2.06
CA GLN A 132 14.01 -8.63 1.04
C GLN A 132 14.27 -9.69 -0.02
N TRP A 133 14.42 -9.26 -1.28
CA TRP A 133 14.81 -10.13 -2.37
C TRP A 133 16.28 -10.54 -2.25
N MET A 134 16.54 -11.84 -2.36
CA MET A 134 17.88 -12.43 -2.30
C MET A 134 18.08 -13.36 -3.48
N PRO A 135 19.21 -13.26 -4.22
CA PRO A 135 19.54 -14.19 -5.28
C PRO A 135 20.00 -15.54 -4.71
N ILE A 136 19.47 -16.62 -5.30
CA ILE A 136 19.93 -17.98 -5.09
C ILE A 136 20.43 -18.54 -6.42
N GLN A 137 21.60 -19.17 -6.40
CA GLN A 137 22.15 -19.91 -7.52
C GLN A 137 22.53 -21.32 -7.07
N ILE A 138 22.12 -22.33 -7.82
CA ILE A 138 22.50 -23.73 -7.59
C ILE A 138 23.16 -24.22 -8.88
N GLN A 139 24.43 -24.68 -8.76
CA GLN A 139 25.17 -25.32 -9.82
C GLN A 139 25.26 -26.81 -9.53
N PHE A 140 24.71 -27.61 -10.42
CA PHE A 140 24.76 -29.07 -10.37
C PHE A 140 25.91 -29.59 -11.22
N PHE A 141 26.75 -30.42 -10.66
CA PHE A 141 27.84 -31.15 -11.31
C PHE A 141 27.62 -32.65 -11.07
N PRO A 142 28.22 -33.56 -11.83
CA PRO A 142 27.97 -35.00 -11.67
C PRO A 142 28.27 -35.55 -10.25
N ASN A 143 29.24 -34.98 -9.54
CA ASN A 143 29.67 -35.47 -8.22
C ASN A 143 29.55 -34.43 -7.10
N SER A 144 28.94 -33.27 -7.37
CA SER A 144 28.81 -32.20 -6.37
C SER A 144 27.74 -31.20 -6.78
N ALA A 145 27.27 -30.42 -5.79
CA ALA A 145 26.52 -29.21 -6.07
C ALA A 145 27.14 -28.02 -5.34
N LYS A 146 27.09 -26.84 -5.97
CA LYS A 146 27.48 -25.59 -5.36
C LYS A 146 26.26 -24.68 -5.26
N ILE A 147 25.93 -24.27 -4.05
CA ILE A 147 24.81 -23.39 -3.77
C ILE A 147 25.37 -22.05 -3.31
N LYS A 148 24.94 -20.97 -3.97
CA LYS A 148 25.28 -19.61 -3.58
C LYS A 148 24.02 -18.89 -3.11
N ILE A 149 24.03 -18.41 -1.87
CA ILE A 149 22.93 -17.66 -1.24
C ILE A 149 23.52 -16.35 -0.72
N ASN A 150 22.99 -15.23 -1.16
CA ASN A 150 23.42 -13.90 -0.76
C ASN A 150 24.96 -13.71 -0.75
N GLY A 151 25.63 -14.26 -1.77
CA GLY A 151 27.08 -14.16 -1.95
C GLY A 151 27.91 -15.27 -1.28
N LYS A 152 27.37 -16.05 -0.33
CA LYS A 152 28.09 -17.17 0.32
C LYS A 152 27.93 -18.46 -0.46
N ASN A 153 29.04 -19.18 -0.66
CA ASN A 153 29.08 -20.47 -1.34
C ASN A 153 29.03 -21.63 -0.36
N ILE A 154 28.24 -22.65 -0.70
CA ILE A 154 28.08 -23.91 0.04
C ILE A 154 28.36 -25.02 -0.96
N TYR A 155 29.17 -25.98 -0.56
CA TYR A 155 29.53 -27.13 -1.39
C TYR A 155 28.96 -28.40 -0.81
N LEU A 156 28.31 -29.18 -1.65
CA LEU A 156 27.78 -30.52 -1.32
C LEU A 156 28.55 -31.55 -2.12
N SER A 157 29.19 -32.51 -1.42
CA SER A 157 29.81 -33.66 -2.06
C SER A 157 28.81 -34.80 -2.06
N HIS A 158 28.07 -34.95 -3.16
CA HIS A 158 27.07 -35.99 -3.35
C HIS A 158 26.99 -36.30 -4.86
N SER A 159 26.59 -37.54 -5.21
CA SER A 159 26.41 -37.89 -6.62
C SER A 159 25.13 -37.24 -7.16
N PHE A 160 25.30 -36.44 -8.20
CA PHE A 160 24.20 -35.83 -8.95
C PHE A 160 24.22 -36.27 -10.44
N ARG A 161 24.78 -37.47 -10.74
CA ARG A 161 24.90 -37.96 -12.11
C ARG A 161 23.56 -38.14 -12.81
N ASP A 162 22.52 -38.46 -12.06
CA ASP A 162 21.16 -38.67 -12.58
C ASP A 162 20.35 -37.36 -12.68
N PHE A 163 20.97 -36.20 -12.36
CA PHE A 163 20.33 -34.88 -12.49
C PHE A 163 20.38 -34.31 -13.91
N ASN A 164 20.64 -35.13 -14.91
CA ASN A 164 20.50 -34.77 -16.31
C ASN A 164 19.04 -34.82 -16.81
N ASP A 165 18.10 -35.37 -16.02
CA ASP A 165 16.65 -35.28 -16.24
C ASP A 165 15.97 -35.14 -14.87
N VAL A 166 15.40 -33.98 -14.61
CA VAL A 166 14.88 -33.62 -13.29
C VAL A 166 13.50 -32.99 -13.32
N GLN A 167 12.71 -33.28 -12.30
CA GLN A 167 11.51 -32.53 -11.95
C GLN A 167 11.86 -31.44 -10.95
N ILE A 168 11.33 -30.22 -11.18
CA ILE A 168 11.63 -29.04 -10.34
C ILE A 168 10.31 -28.48 -9.80
N ILE A 169 10.21 -28.35 -8.47
CA ILE A 169 9.01 -27.94 -7.77
C ILE A 169 9.37 -26.91 -6.71
N PHE A 170 8.58 -25.83 -6.64
CA PHE A 170 8.63 -24.87 -5.55
C PHE A 170 7.35 -24.99 -4.71
N GLY A 171 7.50 -25.01 -3.37
CA GLY A 171 6.40 -25.09 -2.41
C GLY A 171 5.78 -26.47 -2.28
N ALA A 172 4.44 -26.57 -2.33
CA ALA A 172 3.73 -27.82 -2.17
C ALA A 172 3.99 -28.79 -3.34
N SER A 173 4.12 -30.07 -3.02
CA SER A 173 4.34 -31.15 -4.00
C SER A 173 3.27 -32.22 -3.89
N ASN A 174 2.77 -32.69 -5.05
CA ASN A 174 1.86 -33.82 -5.16
C ASN A 174 2.48 -34.98 -5.94
N LEU A 175 3.79 -34.97 -6.16
CA LEU A 175 4.50 -35.96 -6.94
C LEU A 175 4.86 -37.18 -6.10
N GLY A 176 4.08 -38.27 -6.21
CA GLY A 176 4.37 -39.59 -5.67
C GLY A 176 4.84 -39.57 -4.22
N ARG A 177 5.97 -40.21 -3.93
CA ARG A 177 6.58 -40.26 -2.60
C ARG A 177 7.12 -38.91 -2.10
N PHE A 178 7.28 -37.93 -2.95
CA PHE A 178 7.69 -36.58 -2.63
C PHE A 178 6.51 -35.64 -2.32
N PHE A 179 5.37 -36.20 -1.98
CA PHE A 179 4.21 -35.45 -1.53
C PHE A 179 4.58 -34.63 -0.28
N SER A 180 4.25 -33.34 -0.31
CA SER A 180 4.34 -32.47 0.86
C SER A 180 3.39 -31.29 0.72
N GLY A 181 2.64 -31.02 1.78
CA GLY A 181 1.83 -29.80 1.91
C GLY A 181 2.56 -28.63 2.59
N ASP A 182 3.79 -28.83 3.07
CA ASP A 182 4.52 -27.81 3.79
C ASP A 182 5.18 -26.82 2.83
N VAL A 183 4.82 -25.55 2.93
CA VAL A 183 5.25 -24.48 2.03
C VAL A 183 5.92 -23.37 2.84
N ALA A 184 7.14 -23.01 2.46
CA ALA A 184 7.85 -21.89 3.06
C ALA A 184 7.13 -20.57 2.76
N PRO A 185 7.09 -19.60 3.70
CA PRO A 185 6.52 -18.27 3.48
C PRO A 185 7.42 -17.45 2.56
N MET A 186 7.26 -17.63 1.26
CA MET A 186 8.14 -17.04 0.25
C MET A 186 7.40 -16.40 -0.91
N SER A 187 8.14 -15.57 -1.64
CA SER A 187 7.84 -15.17 -3.01
C SER A 187 9.08 -15.45 -3.84
N ILE A 188 8.91 -15.83 -5.12
CA ILE A 188 10.00 -16.09 -6.07
C ILE A 188 9.82 -15.30 -7.36
N ARG A 189 10.94 -14.99 -8.03
CA ARG A 189 10.97 -14.34 -9.36
C ARG A 189 12.26 -14.66 -10.10
N ASN A 190 12.36 -14.30 -11.37
CA ASN A 190 13.56 -14.40 -12.20
C ASN A 190 14.18 -15.80 -12.24
N LEU A 191 13.32 -16.82 -12.34
CA LEU A 191 13.77 -18.20 -12.40
C LEU A 191 14.40 -18.49 -13.77
N SER A 192 15.67 -18.91 -13.80
CA SER A 192 16.35 -19.32 -15.02
C SER A 192 17.09 -20.64 -14.86
N LEU A 193 17.14 -21.41 -15.95
CA LEU A 193 17.93 -22.63 -16.09
C LEU A 193 18.94 -22.44 -17.23
N GLN A 194 20.22 -22.71 -16.93
CA GLN A 194 21.34 -22.37 -17.81
C GLN A 194 22.33 -23.53 -17.91
N SER A 195 23.12 -23.56 -18.99
CA SER A 195 24.31 -24.41 -19.04
C SER A 195 25.38 -23.91 -18.06
N LEU A 196 26.37 -24.75 -17.75
CA LEU A 196 27.53 -24.35 -16.94
C LEU A 196 28.34 -23.20 -17.57
N GLN A 197 28.25 -23.00 -18.89
CA GLN A 197 28.87 -21.91 -19.64
C GLN A 197 28.00 -20.63 -19.67
N GLY A 198 26.80 -20.63 -19.00
CA GLY A 198 25.94 -19.45 -18.88
C GLY A 198 24.91 -19.26 -20.00
N LYS A 199 24.79 -20.23 -20.96
CA LYS A 199 23.73 -20.18 -21.96
C LYS A 199 22.39 -20.48 -21.28
N THR A 200 21.44 -19.54 -21.34
CA THR A 200 20.09 -19.71 -20.78
C THR A 200 19.24 -20.59 -21.68
N PHE A 201 18.70 -21.67 -21.11
CA PHE A 201 17.75 -22.56 -21.78
C PHE A 201 16.31 -22.10 -21.56
N TYR A 202 15.97 -21.72 -20.31
CA TYR A 202 14.64 -21.34 -19.88
C TYR A 202 14.68 -20.13 -18.94
N TYR A 203 13.68 -19.25 -19.03
CA TYR A 203 13.54 -18.10 -18.15
C TYR A 203 12.07 -17.77 -17.86
N TRP A 204 11.64 -17.96 -16.63
CA TRP A 204 10.35 -17.52 -16.10
C TRP A 204 10.56 -16.26 -15.26
N LYS A 205 10.07 -15.13 -15.76
CA LYS A 205 10.15 -13.85 -15.02
C LYS A 205 9.25 -13.87 -13.77
N LEU A 206 8.10 -14.55 -13.85
CA LEU A 206 7.08 -14.63 -12.80
C LEU A 206 6.50 -13.26 -12.43
N ASP A 207 6.19 -12.45 -13.41
CA ASP A 207 5.67 -11.08 -13.26
C ASP A 207 4.19 -10.93 -13.61
N ARG A 208 3.47 -12.04 -13.84
CA ARG A 208 2.09 -12.03 -14.34
C ARG A 208 1.95 -11.31 -15.68
N SER A 209 2.92 -11.48 -16.56
CA SER A 209 2.91 -10.95 -17.93
C SER A 209 1.84 -11.62 -18.80
N SER A 210 1.72 -11.14 -20.06
CA SER A 210 0.82 -11.70 -21.09
C SER A 210 0.99 -13.20 -21.37
N LYS A 211 2.12 -13.80 -20.97
CA LYS A 211 2.37 -15.26 -21.06
C LYS A 211 1.86 -16.06 -19.84
N THR A 212 1.05 -15.45 -18.98
CA THR A 212 0.42 -16.14 -17.85
C THR A 212 -1.04 -16.42 -18.18
N THR A 213 -1.44 -17.68 -18.15
CA THR A 213 -2.84 -18.11 -18.21
C THR A 213 -3.30 -18.55 -16.81
N ASN A 214 -4.57 -18.94 -16.63
CA ASN A 214 -5.19 -19.16 -15.30
C ASN A 214 -4.32 -19.91 -14.29
N ASN A 215 -3.63 -21.01 -14.71
CA ASN A 215 -2.78 -21.81 -13.83
C ASN A 215 -1.41 -22.11 -14.46
N PHE A 216 -1.03 -21.42 -15.53
CA PHE A 216 0.23 -21.66 -16.21
C PHE A 216 0.99 -20.38 -16.44
N VAL A 217 2.30 -20.45 -16.26
CA VAL A 217 3.27 -19.44 -16.70
C VAL A 217 4.23 -20.12 -17.69
N TYR A 218 4.60 -19.39 -18.72
CA TYR A 218 5.46 -19.91 -19.77
C TYR A 218 6.81 -19.23 -19.71
N ASP A 219 7.89 -19.99 -19.94
CA ASP A 219 9.19 -19.38 -20.07
C ASP A 219 9.25 -18.50 -21.34
N SER A 220 10.11 -17.49 -21.31
CA SER A 220 10.18 -16.49 -22.38
C SER A 220 11.03 -16.91 -23.58
N ILE A 221 11.69 -18.08 -23.54
CA ILE A 221 12.65 -18.55 -24.55
C ILE A 221 12.03 -19.64 -25.44
N SER A 222 11.42 -20.65 -24.82
CA SER A 222 10.91 -21.83 -25.53
C SER A 222 9.43 -22.13 -25.27
N ASP A 223 8.73 -21.25 -24.53
CA ASP A 223 7.33 -21.43 -24.11
C ASP A 223 7.09 -22.72 -23.28
N LEU A 224 8.11 -23.19 -22.56
CA LEU A 224 7.95 -24.33 -21.65
C LEU A 224 6.98 -23.95 -20.51
N PRO A 225 5.87 -24.71 -20.29
CA PRO A 225 4.91 -24.36 -19.26
C PRO A 225 5.43 -24.67 -17.85
N ALA A 226 5.03 -23.85 -16.87
CA ALA A 226 5.10 -24.16 -15.46
C ALA A 226 3.70 -24.04 -14.87
N TYR A 227 3.22 -25.08 -14.17
CA TYR A 227 1.92 -25.10 -13.54
C TYR A 227 1.97 -24.39 -12.18
N VAL A 228 1.06 -23.45 -11.97
CA VAL A 228 0.91 -22.70 -10.71
C VAL A 228 -0.42 -23.08 -10.06
N LYS A 229 -0.38 -23.75 -8.93
CA LYS A 229 -1.55 -24.01 -8.10
C LYS A 229 -1.67 -22.94 -7.02
N ASN A 230 -2.82 -22.29 -6.89
CA ASN A 230 -3.14 -21.31 -5.82
C ASN A 230 -2.10 -20.18 -5.66
N GLY A 231 -1.49 -19.74 -6.76
CA GLY A 231 -0.51 -18.65 -6.76
C GLY A 231 -1.15 -17.28 -6.53
N LYS A 232 -0.47 -16.44 -5.76
CA LYS A 232 -0.76 -15.01 -5.65
C LYS A 232 0.42 -14.25 -6.23
N TRP A 233 0.17 -13.06 -6.77
CA TRP A 233 1.23 -12.28 -7.40
C TRP A 233 1.58 -11.06 -6.56
N GLU A 234 2.86 -10.68 -6.50
CA GLU A 234 3.28 -9.47 -5.79
C GLU A 234 2.55 -8.23 -6.33
N ILE A 235 2.31 -8.18 -7.64
CA ILE A 235 1.57 -7.10 -8.29
C ILE A 235 0.12 -6.98 -7.78
N ASP A 236 -0.48 -8.05 -7.31
CA ASP A 236 -1.86 -8.05 -6.82
C ASP A 236 -2.01 -7.13 -5.61
N LYS A 237 -0.97 -6.95 -4.80
CA LYS A 237 -0.95 -6.01 -3.66
C LYS A 237 -1.07 -4.55 -4.09
N HIS A 238 -0.71 -4.24 -5.33
CA HIS A 238 -0.77 -2.91 -5.93
C HIS A 238 -2.10 -2.59 -6.62
N TYR A 239 -3.00 -3.58 -6.66
CA TYR A 239 -4.32 -3.45 -7.29
C TYR A 239 -5.47 -3.88 -6.38
N HIS A 240 -5.30 -4.94 -5.60
CA HIS A 240 -6.35 -5.48 -4.73
C HIS A 240 -6.23 -4.93 -3.30
N TRP A 241 -7.30 -4.28 -2.85
CA TRP A 241 -7.42 -3.83 -1.47
C TRP A 241 -7.42 -5.00 -0.49
N GLN A 242 -6.51 -4.96 0.47
CA GLN A 242 -6.42 -5.95 1.55
C GLN A 242 -7.05 -5.36 2.81
N ARG A 243 -8.15 -5.90 3.29
CA ARG A 243 -8.71 -5.50 4.58
C ARG A 243 -7.77 -5.92 5.71
N VAL A 244 -7.20 -4.94 6.41
CA VAL A 244 -6.23 -5.20 7.49
C VAL A 244 -6.87 -5.28 8.86
N THR A 245 -8.00 -4.57 9.06
CA THR A 245 -8.80 -4.68 10.29
C THR A 245 -10.24 -4.21 10.06
N SER A 246 -11.13 -4.59 10.99
CA SER A 246 -12.50 -4.11 11.07
C SER A 246 -12.96 -4.21 12.52
N PHE A 247 -13.55 -3.13 13.06
CA PHE A 247 -14.07 -3.09 14.42
C PHE A 247 -15.26 -2.15 14.55
N GLU A 248 -16.14 -2.45 15.48
CA GLU A 248 -17.29 -1.60 15.81
C GLU A 248 -16.91 -0.54 16.85
N ILE A 249 -17.54 0.61 16.73
CA ILE A 249 -17.37 1.77 17.59
C ILE A 249 -18.77 2.12 18.12
N ASP A 250 -18.91 2.09 19.43
CA ASP A 250 -20.16 2.40 20.13
C ASP A 250 -20.46 3.92 20.10
N TYR A 251 -20.52 4.47 18.89
CA TYR A 251 -20.82 5.87 18.61
C TYR A 251 -21.06 6.10 17.11
N LYS A 252 -22.05 6.94 16.76
CA LYS A 252 -22.48 7.11 15.36
C LYS A 252 -21.59 8.00 14.49
N ASN A 253 -20.84 8.93 15.07
CA ASN A 253 -20.02 9.89 14.35
C ASN A 253 -18.59 9.91 14.90
N PRO A 254 -17.82 8.81 14.82
CA PRO A 254 -16.46 8.75 15.32
C PRO A 254 -15.53 9.63 14.49
N GLN A 255 -14.48 10.14 15.13
CA GLN A 255 -13.47 10.97 14.50
C GLN A 255 -12.22 10.17 14.23
N LEU A 256 -11.56 10.46 13.11
CA LEU A 256 -10.40 9.74 12.60
C LEU A 256 -9.17 10.64 12.55
N ALA A 257 -8.03 10.12 13.00
CA ALA A 257 -6.72 10.71 12.79
C ALA A 257 -5.68 9.63 12.47
N PHE A 258 -4.56 10.02 11.85
CA PHE A 258 -3.47 9.13 11.48
C PHE A 258 -2.11 9.72 11.87
N ASP A 259 -1.29 8.92 12.54
CA ASP A 259 0.14 9.17 12.75
C ASP A 259 0.93 8.49 11.64
N GLU A 260 1.32 9.23 10.62
CA GLU A 260 2.04 8.73 9.45
C GLU A 260 3.45 8.15 9.78
N ILE A 261 4.04 8.56 10.90
CA ILE A 261 5.38 8.13 11.30
C ILE A 261 5.33 6.75 11.99
N LYS A 262 4.39 6.61 12.96
CA LYS A 262 4.24 5.37 13.73
C LYS A 262 3.27 4.37 13.11
N GLY A 263 2.50 4.77 12.11
CA GLY A 263 1.46 3.95 11.50
C GLY A 263 0.29 3.67 12.42
N ASN A 264 -0.12 4.65 13.24
CA ASN A 264 -1.26 4.52 14.15
C ASN A 264 -2.49 5.21 13.57
N PHE A 265 -3.56 4.46 13.38
CA PHE A 265 -4.90 5.00 13.18
C PHE A 265 -5.58 5.18 14.52
N PHE A 266 -6.08 6.36 14.77
CA PHE A 266 -6.84 6.71 15.96
C PHE A 266 -8.29 6.96 15.57
N VAL A 267 -9.24 6.26 16.22
CA VAL A 267 -10.67 6.49 16.04
C VAL A 267 -11.27 6.78 17.41
N ALA A 268 -11.82 7.99 17.57
CA ALA A 268 -12.39 8.43 18.84
C ALA A 268 -13.90 8.43 18.81
N SER A 269 -14.51 7.82 19.83
CA SER A 269 -15.91 7.96 20.17
C SER A 269 -16.12 9.12 21.15
N ASP A 270 -17.24 9.17 21.82
CA ASP A 270 -17.53 10.08 22.94
C ASP A 270 -16.83 9.65 24.25
N LYS A 271 -16.36 8.39 24.37
CA LYS A 271 -15.83 7.82 25.64
C LYS A 271 -14.54 7.01 25.45
N LYS A 272 -14.25 6.55 24.22
CA LYS A 272 -13.16 5.60 23.95
C LYS A 272 -12.32 6.07 22.77
N LEU A 273 -11.02 5.81 22.87
CA LEU A 273 -10.06 5.93 21.79
C LEU A 273 -9.62 4.53 21.35
N TYR A 274 -9.87 4.20 20.11
CA TYR A 274 -9.40 2.98 19.45
C TYR A 274 -8.13 3.32 18.69
N THR A 275 -7.08 2.56 18.92
CA THR A 275 -5.78 2.74 18.25
C THR A 275 -5.41 1.46 17.51
N TYR A 276 -5.37 1.52 16.18
CA TYR A 276 -4.88 0.43 15.35
C TYR A 276 -3.49 0.74 14.82
N ASN A 277 -2.50 -0.08 15.16
CA ASN A 277 -1.14 0.04 14.65
C ASN A 277 -0.94 -0.88 13.44
N VAL A 278 -0.56 -0.32 12.28
CA VAL A 278 -0.41 -1.08 11.03
C VAL A 278 0.83 -1.98 11.02
N ASN A 279 1.88 -1.63 11.78
CA ASN A 279 3.12 -2.38 11.81
C ASN A 279 2.99 -3.66 12.65
N ASN A 280 2.37 -3.54 13.83
CA ASN A 280 2.17 -4.65 14.77
C ASN A 280 0.85 -5.38 14.54
N LYS A 281 -0.07 -4.79 13.76
CA LYS A 281 -1.43 -5.29 13.51
C LYS A 281 -2.24 -5.46 14.82
N THR A 282 -2.01 -4.57 15.79
CA THR A 282 -2.71 -4.57 17.09
C THR A 282 -3.80 -3.51 17.11
N LEU A 283 -4.91 -3.82 17.77
CA LEU A 283 -5.99 -2.90 18.07
C LEU A 283 -6.09 -2.74 19.59
N ASP A 284 -5.81 -1.54 20.07
CA ASP A 284 -5.90 -1.17 21.48
C ASP A 284 -7.09 -0.24 21.72
N THR A 285 -7.66 -0.27 22.92
CA THR A 285 -8.78 0.59 23.31
C THR A 285 -8.48 1.24 24.64
N LEU A 286 -8.63 2.57 24.71
CA LEU A 286 -8.40 3.39 25.88
C LEU A 286 -9.66 4.17 26.22
N SER A 287 -10.15 4.07 27.45
CA SER A 287 -11.20 4.97 27.97
C SER A 287 -10.60 6.28 28.44
N PHE A 288 -11.28 7.40 28.22
CA PHE A 288 -10.77 8.73 28.56
C PHE A 288 -11.81 9.56 29.33
N LYS A 289 -11.35 10.65 29.93
CA LYS A 289 -12.18 11.68 30.59
C LYS A 289 -12.43 12.85 29.63
N GLY A 290 -13.62 13.45 29.71
CA GLY A 290 -14.05 14.45 28.73
C GLY A 290 -14.44 13.80 27.42
N ALA A 291 -14.43 14.54 26.33
CA ALA A 291 -14.69 14.03 24.97
C ALA A 291 -13.99 14.91 23.93
N PRO A 292 -13.68 14.40 22.73
CA PRO A 292 -13.38 15.25 21.57
C PRO A 292 -14.58 16.15 21.26
N PHE A 293 -14.44 17.13 20.39
CA PHE A 293 -15.61 17.84 19.88
C PHE A 293 -16.48 16.87 19.12
N LEU A 294 -17.75 16.73 19.54
CA LEU A 294 -18.68 15.78 18.98
C LEU A 294 -19.51 16.42 17.87
N GLY A 295 -20.05 15.61 16.95
CA GLY A 295 -20.90 16.04 15.85
C GLY A 295 -20.24 15.85 14.48
N VAL A 296 -21.08 15.89 13.43
CA VAL A 296 -20.68 15.59 12.04
C VAL A 296 -19.77 16.66 11.41
N SER A 297 -19.71 17.86 12.00
CA SER A 297 -18.82 18.95 11.57
C SER A 297 -17.49 18.97 12.28
N SER A 298 -17.28 18.10 13.27
CA SER A 298 -16.05 18.03 14.04
C SER A 298 -15.13 16.98 13.47
N GLN A 299 -13.85 17.26 13.43
CA GLN A 299 -12.83 16.30 12.98
C GLN A 299 -11.65 16.28 13.96
N MET A 300 -10.81 15.27 13.79
CA MET A 300 -9.63 15.03 14.60
C MET A 300 -8.41 14.86 13.69
N LEU A 301 -7.24 15.28 14.17
CA LEU A 301 -5.95 15.03 13.54
C LEU A 301 -4.89 14.67 14.59
N PHE A 302 -3.80 14.08 14.13
CA PHE A 302 -2.62 13.83 14.94
C PHE A 302 -1.58 14.94 14.70
N HIS A 303 -1.08 15.52 15.78
CA HIS A 303 -0.06 16.56 15.72
C HIS A 303 1.33 15.94 15.95
N PRO A 304 2.19 15.82 14.91
CA PRO A 304 3.41 15.02 14.98
C PRO A 304 4.46 15.59 15.96
N LEU A 305 4.60 16.92 16.04
CA LEU A 305 5.57 17.55 16.96
C LEU A 305 5.14 17.43 18.43
N LYS A 306 3.86 17.63 18.73
CA LYS A 306 3.30 17.48 20.09
C LYS A 306 2.99 16.02 20.45
N LYS A 307 3.05 15.11 19.46
CA LYS A 307 2.78 13.66 19.60
C LYS A 307 1.44 13.37 20.29
N THR A 308 0.42 14.14 19.96
CA THR A 308 -0.92 14.00 20.55
C THR A 308 -2.02 14.30 19.57
N LEU A 309 -3.25 13.96 19.96
CA LEU A 309 -4.46 14.21 19.18
C LEU A 309 -5.02 15.61 19.43
N LEU A 310 -5.58 16.15 18.38
CA LEU A 310 -6.24 17.43 18.34
C LEU A 310 -7.60 17.25 17.69
N SER A 311 -8.68 17.56 18.43
CA SER A 311 -10.04 17.66 17.88
C SER A 311 -10.42 19.13 17.72
N TYR A 312 -11.11 19.45 16.64
CA TYR A 312 -11.49 20.81 16.30
C TYR A 312 -12.90 20.89 15.68
N ASN A 313 -13.47 22.08 15.74
CA ASN A 313 -14.68 22.46 15.04
C ASN A 313 -14.54 23.94 14.65
N ILE A 314 -14.93 24.30 13.43
CA ILE A 314 -14.78 25.66 12.90
C ILE A 314 -15.54 26.74 13.70
N TYR A 315 -16.63 26.35 14.37
CA TYR A 315 -17.45 27.24 15.21
C TYR A 315 -16.90 27.43 16.61
N HIS A 316 -15.76 26.78 16.89
CA HIS A 316 -15.11 26.87 18.20
C HIS A 316 -13.69 27.42 18.05
N ASN A 317 -13.41 28.56 18.69
CA ASN A 317 -12.09 29.19 18.60
C ASN A 317 -11.01 28.47 19.42
N LYS A 318 -11.36 27.48 20.25
CA LYS A 318 -10.41 26.69 21.01
C LYS A 318 -10.31 25.30 20.43
N LEU A 319 -9.07 24.84 20.28
CA LEU A 319 -8.79 23.46 19.92
C LEU A 319 -8.89 22.57 21.16
N ASN A 320 -9.35 21.35 20.98
CA ASN A 320 -9.48 20.39 22.06
C ASN A 320 -8.35 19.36 21.97
N TRP A 321 -7.43 19.42 22.94
CA TRP A 321 -6.24 18.60 22.97
C TRP A 321 -6.42 17.37 23.85
N PHE A 322 -5.93 16.23 23.38
CA PHE A 322 -5.86 15.01 24.17
C PHE A 322 -4.56 14.99 24.98
N ASN A 323 -4.67 14.76 26.29
CA ASN A 323 -3.52 14.53 27.16
C ASN A 323 -3.34 13.02 27.34
N PRO A 324 -2.28 12.42 26.75
CA PRO A 324 -2.07 10.97 26.85
C PRO A 324 -1.69 10.49 28.25
N THR A 325 -1.08 11.37 29.08
CA THR A 325 -0.68 11.03 30.45
C THR A 325 -1.88 10.87 31.38
N THR A 326 -2.86 11.75 31.24
CA THR A 326 -4.08 11.74 32.08
C THR A 326 -5.27 11.06 31.41
N SER A 327 -5.09 10.64 30.15
CA SER A 327 -6.16 10.10 29.28
C SER A 327 -7.38 10.99 29.30
N SER A 328 -7.21 12.28 28.97
CA SER A 328 -8.30 13.25 29.03
C SER A 328 -8.23 14.31 27.95
N TRP A 329 -9.39 14.82 27.55
CA TRP A 329 -9.53 15.96 26.64
C TRP A 329 -9.51 17.28 27.41
N SER A 330 -8.90 18.33 26.82
CA SER A 330 -8.70 19.63 27.47
C SER A 330 -9.99 20.47 27.58
N VAL A 331 -10.96 20.23 26.71
CA VAL A 331 -12.24 20.97 26.64
C VAL A 331 -13.38 19.98 26.77
N ASN A 332 -14.32 20.26 27.66
CA ASN A 332 -15.54 19.47 27.82
C ASN A 332 -16.76 20.32 27.39
N GLN A 333 -16.95 20.45 26.07
CA GLN A 333 -18.05 21.26 25.53
C GLN A 333 -18.69 20.53 24.35
N LYS A 334 -20.02 20.42 24.39
CA LYS A 334 -20.83 19.91 23.29
C LYS A 334 -21.03 21.02 22.26
N ILE A 335 -20.80 20.71 20.97
CA ILE A 335 -21.11 21.59 19.85
C ILE A 335 -22.42 21.14 19.24
N THR A 336 -23.31 22.08 18.99
CA THR A 336 -24.66 21.83 18.45
C THR A 336 -24.82 22.31 17.01
N VAL A 337 -23.77 22.91 16.42
CA VAL A 337 -23.81 23.45 15.06
C VAL A 337 -23.27 22.43 14.08
N ASP A 338 -24.09 22.07 13.09
CA ASP A 338 -23.82 21.03 12.10
C ASP A 338 -23.56 21.62 10.69
N ASP A 339 -22.86 22.73 10.61
CA ASP A 339 -22.41 23.33 9.35
C ASP A 339 -21.02 22.82 8.97
N ASN A 340 -20.64 22.95 7.68
CA ASN A 340 -19.35 22.55 7.14
C ASN A 340 -19.02 21.05 7.36
N GLN A 341 -20.03 20.19 7.28
CA GLN A 341 -19.86 18.74 7.31
C GLN A 341 -19.03 18.30 6.09
N HIS A 342 -18.24 17.23 6.22
CA HIS A 342 -17.37 16.74 5.16
C HIS A 342 -16.46 17.81 4.56
N HIS A 343 -16.04 18.80 5.36
CA HIS A 343 -14.97 19.70 4.92
C HIS A 343 -13.65 18.94 4.75
N ASN A 344 -12.85 19.37 3.80
CA ASN A 344 -11.49 18.88 3.67
C ASN A 344 -10.58 19.55 4.72
N ARG A 345 -9.54 18.85 5.13
CA ARG A 345 -8.55 19.36 6.06
C ARG A 345 -7.13 19.16 5.55
N PHE A 346 -6.26 20.11 5.85
CA PHE A 346 -4.83 20.00 5.66
C PHE A 346 -4.10 20.58 6.87
N PHE A 347 -3.21 19.81 7.46
CA PHE A 347 -2.34 20.28 8.53
C PHE A 347 -0.93 20.55 8.01
N ASP A 348 -0.55 21.82 7.99
CA ASP A 348 0.80 22.26 7.68
C ASP A 348 1.66 22.14 8.92
N LYS A 349 2.39 21.03 9.03
CA LYS A 349 3.26 20.74 10.19
C LYS A 349 4.47 21.66 10.29
N ASP A 350 4.90 22.24 9.18
CA ASP A 350 6.09 23.08 9.11
C ASP A 350 5.80 24.50 9.63
N HIS A 351 4.59 25.00 9.40
CA HIS A 351 4.13 26.31 9.84
C HIS A 351 3.19 26.26 11.04
N ASP A 352 2.81 25.07 11.51
CA ASP A 352 1.88 24.85 12.62
C ASP A 352 0.50 25.48 12.36
N LYS A 353 -0.02 25.26 11.13
CA LYS A 353 -1.29 25.79 10.64
C LYS A 353 -2.25 24.69 10.21
N LEU A 354 -3.53 24.87 10.50
CA LEU A 354 -4.60 24.00 10.04
C LEU A 354 -5.46 24.74 9.03
N TYR A 355 -5.67 24.12 7.87
CA TYR A 355 -6.52 24.63 6.80
C TYR A 355 -7.75 23.76 6.62
N LEU A 356 -8.91 24.38 6.44
CA LEU A 356 -10.18 23.74 6.16
C LEU A 356 -10.78 24.30 4.88
N TYR A 357 -11.22 23.43 3.99
CA TYR A 357 -11.85 23.83 2.73
C TYR A 357 -13.24 23.20 2.57
N GLY A 358 -14.21 24.00 2.15
CA GLY A 358 -15.52 23.52 1.71
C GLY A 358 -16.42 23.03 2.84
N GLY A 359 -17.29 22.10 2.50
CA GLY A 359 -18.23 21.48 3.42
C GLY A 359 -19.69 21.83 3.12
N TYR A 360 -20.62 21.15 3.82
CA TYR A 360 -22.05 21.29 3.66
C TYR A 360 -22.75 21.43 5.02
N GLY A 361 -23.82 22.18 5.10
CA GLY A 361 -24.67 22.28 6.26
C GLY A 361 -25.79 23.29 6.07
N ARG A 362 -26.90 23.11 6.78
CA ARG A 362 -28.09 23.99 6.70
C ARG A 362 -28.54 24.32 5.28
N HIS A 363 -28.57 23.32 4.40
CA HIS A 363 -28.94 23.45 2.98
C HIS A 363 -28.01 24.36 2.16
N GLN A 364 -26.73 24.54 2.62
CA GLN A 364 -25.75 25.34 1.93
C GLN A 364 -24.43 24.60 1.78
N TYR A 365 -23.79 24.77 0.63
CA TYR A 365 -22.42 24.35 0.36
C TYR A 365 -21.45 25.52 0.63
N SER A 366 -20.28 25.21 1.14
CA SER A 366 -19.22 26.18 1.36
C SER A 366 -18.12 26.06 0.31
N GLY A 367 -17.61 27.19 -0.18
CA GLY A 367 -16.39 27.29 -0.99
C GLY A 367 -15.28 28.00 -0.24
N ALA A 368 -15.45 28.25 1.05
CA ALA A 368 -14.52 29.01 1.85
C ALA A 368 -13.30 28.16 2.23
N LEU A 369 -12.14 28.81 2.26
CA LEU A 369 -10.90 28.30 2.84
C LEU A 369 -10.66 29.01 4.15
N TYR A 370 -10.54 28.25 5.25
CA TYR A 370 -10.24 28.77 6.57
C TYR A 370 -8.84 28.35 7.01
N GLU A 371 -8.17 29.26 7.72
CA GLU A 371 -6.88 29.00 8.36
C GLU A 371 -7.02 29.13 9.88
N TYR A 372 -6.33 28.26 10.62
CA TYR A 372 -6.12 28.37 12.05
C TYR A 372 -4.62 28.28 12.34
N ASN A 373 -4.03 29.34 12.86
CA ASN A 373 -2.64 29.36 13.28
C ASN A 373 -2.53 28.88 14.73
N LEU A 374 -1.82 27.77 14.96
CA LEU A 374 -1.66 27.18 16.28
C LEU A 374 -0.67 27.97 17.18
N LYS A 375 0.11 28.88 16.60
CA LYS A 375 1.07 29.73 17.33
C LYS A 375 0.49 31.07 17.77
N ASP A 376 -0.48 31.59 17.02
CA ASP A 376 -1.05 32.92 17.21
C ASP A 376 -2.53 32.87 17.53
N ASN A 377 -2.99 33.77 18.36
CA ASN A 377 -4.36 34.19 18.67
C ASN A 377 -5.53 33.16 18.63
N PHE A 378 -5.27 31.87 18.42
CA PHE A 378 -6.25 30.78 18.55
C PHE A 378 -7.63 31.11 17.92
N LYS A 379 -7.63 31.64 16.69
CA LYS A 379 -8.84 32.04 16.00
C LYS A 379 -8.85 31.58 14.55
N TRP A 380 -9.99 31.10 14.08
CA TRP A 380 -10.20 30.85 12.66
C TRP A 380 -10.26 32.16 11.89
N SER A 381 -9.59 32.21 10.75
CA SER A 381 -9.68 33.29 9.78
C SER A 381 -10.02 32.74 8.41
N GLN A 382 -10.95 33.38 7.71
CA GLN A 382 -11.24 33.03 6.33
C GLN A 382 -10.19 33.68 5.43
N MET A 383 -9.60 32.89 4.54
CA MET A 383 -8.68 33.35 3.53
C MET A 383 -9.44 33.92 2.33
N ASN A 384 -8.98 35.06 1.82
CA ASN A 384 -9.49 35.62 0.56
C ASN A 384 -8.84 34.90 -0.62
N LEU A 385 -9.65 34.25 -1.46
CA LEU A 385 -9.20 33.65 -2.72
C LEU A 385 -9.48 34.62 -3.87
N ASP A 386 -8.51 34.75 -4.79
CA ASP A 386 -8.65 35.61 -5.99
C ASP A 386 -9.68 35.07 -6.98
N THR A 387 -9.87 33.75 -7.01
CA THR A 387 -10.87 33.06 -7.83
C THR A 387 -11.65 32.11 -6.93
N LEU A 388 -12.97 32.25 -6.96
CA LEU A 388 -13.85 31.38 -6.18
C LEU A 388 -14.01 30.00 -6.84
N ILE A 389 -13.73 28.97 -6.07
CA ILE A 389 -14.12 27.61 -6.43
C ILE A 389 -15.59 27.45 -6.07
N SER A 390 -16.40 26.86 -6.97
CA SER A 390 -17.82 26.62 -6.68
C SER A 390 -18.00 25.89 -5.36
N PRO A 391 -18.89 26.38 -4.47
CA PRO A 391 -19.15 25.80 -3.16
C PRO A 391 -19.49 24.31 -3.23
N ARG A 392 -18.84 23.49 -2.39
CA ARG A 392 -18.92 22.02 -2.47
C ARG A 392 -18.52 21.30 -1.20
N TYR A 393 -18.90 20.02 -1.11
CA TYR A 393 -18.41 19.02 -0.19
C TYR A 393 -18.08 17.74 -0.96
N LEU A 394 -17.65 16.68 -0.30
CA LEU A 394 -17.24 15.41 -0.93
C LEU A 394 -16.18 15.61 -2.03
N SER A 395 -15.31 16.59 -1.86
CA SER A 395 -14.11 16.82 -2.66
C SER A 395 -12.89 16.18 -2.00
N ALA A 396 -11.79 16.02 -2.75
CA ALA A 396 -10.53 15.57 -2.17
C ALA A 396 -9.50 16.70 -2.13
N LEU A 397 -8.76 16.80 -1.01
CA LEU A 397 -7.70 17.77 -0.82
C LEU A 397 -6.35 17.06 -0.72
N GLY A 398 -5.36 17.51 -1.51
CA GLY A 398 -4.01 16.95 -1.50
C GLY A 398 -2.91 18.00 -1.47
N LYS A 399 -1.81 17.74 -0.73
CA LYS A 399 -0.61 18.61 -0.73
C LYS A 399 0.14 18.43 -2.06
N TYR A 400 0.29 19.53 -2.84
CA TYR A 400 1.06 19.55 -4.08
C TYR A 400 2.54 19.90 -3.85
N SER A 401 2.78 20.90 -3.04
CA SER A 401 4.12 21.34 -2.58
C SER A 401 3.96 22.16 -1.29
N ASP A 402 5.05 22.71 -0.79
CA ASP A 402 4.97 23.64 0.32
C ASP A 402 4.03 24.78 -0.04
N ASN A 403 3.12 25.19 0.70
CA ASN A 403 2.14 26.25 0.47
C ASN A 403 1.21 26.05 -0.75
N LYS A 404 1.13 24.87 -1.36
CA LYS A 404 0.21 24.62 -2.48
C LYS A 404 -0.61 23.35 -2.26
N LEU A 405 -1.92 23.49 -2.42
CA LEU A 405 -2.88 22.40 -2.32
C LEU A 405 -3.60 22.18 -3.65
N LEU A 406 -4.04 20.95 -3.89
CA LEU A 406 -4.93 20.59 -4.97
C LEU A 406 -6.32 20.27 -4.41
N VAL A 407 -7.36 20.87 -4.99
CA VAL A 407 -8.77 20.55 -4.73
C VAL A 407 -9.31 19.80 -5.93
N LEU A 408 -9.76 18.56 -5.73
CA LEU A 408 -10.26 17.68 -6.78
C LEU A 408 -11.74 17.41 -6.59
N GLY A 409 -12.55 17.75 -7.59
CA GLY A 409 -13.96 17.40 -7.73
C GLY A 409 -14.84 17.78 -6.55
N GLY A 410 -15.93 17.05 -6.35
CA GLY A 410 -16.89 17.21 -5.27
C GLY A 410 -18.33 17.34 -5.74
N TYR A 411 -19.25 17.62 -4.81
CA TYR A 411 -20.67 17.85 -5.07
C TYR A 411 -21.12 19.17 -4.45
N GLY A 412 -21.88 19.96 -5.18
CA GLY A 412 -22.34 21.27 -4.72
C GLY A 412 -23.07 22.06 -5.78
N SER A 413 -23.15 23.38 -5.63
CA SER A 413 -23.77 24.26 -6.62
C SER A 413 -22.96 25.53 -6.81
N HIS A 414 -23.12 26.20 -7.96
CA HIS A 414 -22.43 27.46 -8.23
C HIS A 414 -22.82 28.59 -7.29
N SER A 415 -24.09 28.61 -6.84
CA SER A 415 -24.58 29.60 -5.88
C SER A 415 -24.31 29.27 -4.42
N GLY A 416 -23.89 28.03 -4.14
CA GLY A 416 -23.76 27.50 -2.78
C GLY A 416 -25.07 27.03 -2.15
N LYS A 417 -26.22 27.26 -2.80
CA LYS A 417 -27.52 26.82 -2.27
C LYS A 417 -27.85 25.41 -2.74
N GLN A 418 -28.39 24.58 -1.85
CA GLN A 418 -28.74 23.20 -2.18
C GLN A 418 -29.85 23.09 -3.22
N GLU A 419 -30.82 24.02 -3.19
CA GLU A 419 -31.94 24.06 -4.12
C GLU A 419 -31.60 24.59 -5.51
N ASP A 420 -30.38 25.10 -5.73
CA ASP A 420 -29.98 25.77 -6.94
C ASP A 420 -29.01 24.92 -7.78
N PHE A 421 -29.55 24.01 -8.58
CA PHE A 421 -28.85 23.13 -9.50
C PHE A 421 -27.62 22.43 -8.91
N PRO A 422 -27.77 21.62 -7.87
CA PRO A 422 -26.66 20.85 -7.30
C PRO A 422 -26.14 19.83 -8.31
N GLN A 423 -24.81 19.70 -8.40
CA GLN A 423 -24.16 18.84 -9.37
C GLN A 423 -22.83 18.28 -8.88
N ASN A 424 -22.36 17.23 -9.52
CA ASN A 424 -21.00 16.74 -9.35
C ASN A 424 -20.04 17.62 -10.14
N PHE A 425 -18.96 18.06 -9.50
CA PHE A 425 -17.85 18.76 -10.15
C PHE A 425 -16.72 17.78 -10.45
N TYR A 426 -16.15 17.89 -11.65
CA TYR A 426 -15.07 17.05 -12.15
C TYR A 426 -13.88 17.89 -12.59
N ASP A 427 -13.44 18.76 -11.70
CA ASP A 427 -12.42 19.77 -11.94
C ASP A 427 -11.22 19.59 -10.97
N LEU A 428 -10.09 20.20 -11.32
CA LEU A 428 -8.91 20.27 -10.47
C LEU A 428 -8.45 21.72 -10.35
N TYR A 429 -8.32 22.18 -9.11
CA TYR A 429 -7.79 23.51 -8.78
C TYR A 429 -6.48 23.41 -8.03
N LEU A 430 -5.57 24.36 -8.30
CA LEU A 430 -4.37 24.58 -7.54
C LEU A 430 -4.55 25.84 -6.69
N LEU A 431 -4.44 25.68 -5.37
CA LEU A 431 -4.47 26.75 -4.37
C LEU A 431 -3.07 27.09 -3.91
N ASN A 432 -2.74 28.38 -3.82
CA ASN A 432 -1.53 28.87 -3.16
C ASN A 432 -1.89 29.51 -1.81
N LEU A 433 -1.46 28.91 -0.73
CA LEU A 433 -1.79 29.33 0.63
C LEU A 433 -1.12 30.64 1.06
N ASN A 434 -0.02 31.06 0.41
CA ASN A 434 0.65 32.31 0.74
C ASN A 434 -0.02 33.52 0.09
N THR A 435 -0.52 33.36 -1.13
CA THR A 435 -1.04 34.45 -1.94
C THR A 435 -2.56 34.45 -2.06
N GLY A 436 -3.24 33.38 -1.66
CA GLY A 436 -4.66 33.19 -1.92
C GLY A 436 -5.02 33.00 -3.38
N THR A 437 -4.01 32.77 -4.26
CA THR A 437 -4.30 32.57 -5.68
C THR A 437 -4.86 31.15 -5.92
N CYS A 438 -5.89 31.08 -6.75
CA CYS A 438 -6.57 29.85 -7.13
C CYS A 438 -6.62 29.70 -8.64
N LYS A 439 -6.07 28.60 -9.16
CA LYS A 439 -6.03 28.33 -10.60
C LYS A 439 -6.74 27.04 -10.94
N LYS A 440 -7.76 27.06 -11.80
CA LYS A 440 -8.31 25.86 -12.42
C LYS A 440 -7.26 25.27 -13.36
N LEU A 441 -6.85 24.01 -13.13
CA LEU A 441 -5.91 23.30 -13.99
C LEU A 441 -6.62 22.64 -15.16
N TRP A 442 -7.75 21.99 -14.88
CA TRP A 442 -8.61 21.36 -15.89
C TRP A 442 -10.01 21.07 -15.34
N GLU A 443 -10.90 20.71 -16.27
CA GLU A 443 -12.25 20.22 -16.01
C GLU A 443 -12.57 19.10 -17.01
N MET A 444 -13.25 18.04 -16.55
CA MET A 444 -13.70 16.92 -17.38
C MET A 444 -15.09 17.25 -17.92
N ASN A 445 -15.26 17.26 -19.23
CA ASN A 445 -16.51 17.66 -19.88
C ASN A 445 -17.63 16.60 -19.77
N HIS A 446 -17.28 15.32 -19.65
CA HIS A 446 -18.23 14.21 -19.54
C HIS A 446 -17.65 13.05 -18.75
N THR A 447 -18.50 12.41 -17.95
CA THR A 447 -18.22 11.12 -17.32
C THR A 447 -19.42 10.21 -17.53
N ASP A 448 -19.18 8.95 -17.88
CA ASP A 448 -20.24 7.94 -18.06
C ASP A 448 -20.91 7.57 -16.71
N GLU A 449 -20.26 7.86 -15.59
CA GLU A 449 -20.76 7.60 -14.25
C GLU A 449 -20.61 8.82 -13.34
N HIS A 450 -21.62 9.06 -12.51
CA HIS A 450 -21.52 10.04 -11.42
C HIS A 450 -20.61 9.54 -10.31
N PHE A 451 -19.72 10.40 -9.83
CA PHE A 451 -18.86 10.07 -8.69
C PHE A 451 -18.45 11.32 -7.91
N VAL A 452 -18.11 11.10 -6.65
CA VAL A 452 -17.51 12.07 -5.73
C VAL A 452 -16.25 11.49 -5.13
N MET A 453 -15.55 12.27 -4.29
CA MET A 453 -14.26 11.91 -3.72
C MET A 453 -14.36 11.59 -2.22
N GLY A 454 -13.43 10.78 -1.73
CA GLY A 454 -13.07 10.72 -0.31
C GLY A 454 -12.36 12.01 0.13
N ASN A 455 -12.15 12.18 1.43
CA ASN A 455 -11.74 13.47 1.99
C ASN A 455 -10.33 13.93 1.56
N SER A 456 -9.35 13.03 1.50
CA SER A 456 -7.97 13.35 1.16
C SER A 456 -7.54 12.74 -0.17
N ALA A 457 -6.60 13.42 -0.85
CA ALA A 457 -5.91 12.92 -2.03
C ALA A 457 -4.41 12.81 -1.79
N ILE A 458 -3.79 11.79 -2.39
CA ILE A 458 -2.34 11.59 -2.38
C ILE A 458 -1.78 12.09 -3.72
N VAL A 459 -0.84 13.02 -3.64
CA VAL A 459 -0.24 13.66 -4.80
C VAL A 459 1.16 13.13 -5.03
N ASP A 460 1.38 12.54 -6.21
CA ASP A 460 2.68 12.09 -6.68
C ASP A 460 3.16 13.02 -7.81
N THR A 461 4.04 13.95 -7.45
CA THR A 461 4.58 14.93 -8.40
C THR A 461 5.57 14.32 -9.39
N LEU A 462 6.20 13.17 -9.06
CA LEU A 462 7.14 12.49 -9.95
C LEU A 462 6.41 11.88 -11.14
N THR A 463 5.26 11.25 -10.92
CA THR A 463 4.43 10.70 -11.99
C THR A 463 3.36 11.66 -12.49
N ASN A 464 3.34 12.92 -12.00
CA ASN A 464 2.33 13.92 -12.35
C ASN A 464 0.90 13.44 -12.06
N SER A 465 0.72 12.70 -10.95
CA SER A 465 -0.53 12.01 -10.62
C SER A 465 -1.13 12.47 -9.29
N ILE A 466 -2.45 12.47 -9.21
CA ILE A 466 -3.22 12.61 -7.98
C ILE A 466 -4.12 11.37 -7.84
N TYR A 467 -4.12 10.77 -6.65
CA TYR A 467 -4.90 9.59 -6.30
C TYR A 467 -5.94 9.96 -5.26
N ALA A 468 -7.19 9.58 -5.50
CA ALA A 468 -8.29 9.79 -4.56
C ALA A 468 -9.22 8.57 -4.53
N LEU A 469 -9.86 8.33 -3.39
CA LEU A 469 -11.00 7.42 -3.31
C LEU A 469 -12.16 8.05 -4.06
N THR A 470 -12.83 7.27 -4.92
CA THR A 470 -14.01 7.74 -5.67
C THR A 470 -15.16 6.76 -5.51
N TYR A 471 -16.38 7.29 -5.39
CA TYR A 471 -17.60 6.50 -5.23
C TYR A 471 -18.83 7.26 -5.73
N ARG A 472 -19.91 6.55 -5.99
CA ARG A 472 -21.19 7.15 -6.38
C ARG A 472 -21.92 7.73 -5.16
N ASN A 473 -22.42 8.95 -5.29
CA ASN A 473 -23.18 9.64 -4.25
C ASN A 473 -24.71 9.58 -4.46
N ASP A 474 -25.15 8.97 -5.56
CA ASP A 474 -26.55 8.85 -5.95
C ASP A 474 -27.19 7.51 -5.50
N CYS A 475 -26.43 6.62 -4.84
CA CYS A 475 -26.96 5.37 -4.31
C CYS A 475 -26.35 4.99 -2.96
N TYR A 476 -27.17 4.38 -2.10
CA TYR A 476 -26.80 4.03 -0.73
C TYR A 476 -25.82 2.84 -0.61
N ASN A 477 -25.89 1.90 -1.53
CA ASN A 477 -24.95 0.78 -1.58
C ASN A 477 -24.10 0.96 -2.84
N THR A 478 -22.88 1.38 -2.65
CA THR A 478 -21.97 1.71 -3.72
C THR A 478 -20.64 1.00 -3.53
N ALA A 479 -19.68 1.30 -4.38
CA ALA A 479 -18.33 0.80 -4.31
C ALA A 479 -17.34 1.97 -4.31
N ILE A 480 -16.34 1.88 -3.45
CA ILE A 480 -15.17 2.79 -3.47
C ILE A 480 -14.10 2.17 -4.36
N TYR A 481 -13.52 3.00 -5.21
CA TYR A 481 -12.34 2.69 -6.04
C TYR A 481 -11.23 3.68 -5.75
N LEU A 482 -9.99 3.26 -5.87
CA LEU A 482 -8.88 4.20 -6.01
C LEU A 482 -8.83 4.66 -7.46
N SER A 483 -8.90 5.95 -7.67
CA SER A 483 -8.80 6.57 -9.00
C SER A 483 -7.57 7.45 -9.09
N GLN A 484 -6.91 7.40 -10.24
CA GLN A 484 -5.79 8.23 -10.63
C GLN A 484 -6.25 9.27 -11.65
N PHE A 485 -5.75 10.49 -11.49
CA PHE A 485 -5.91 11.58 -12.45
C PHE A 485 -4.54 12.21 -12.72
N LEU A 486 -4.29 12.65 -13.95
CA LEU A 486 -3.07 13.41 -14.25
C LEU A 486 -3.26 14.87 -13.86
N ILE A 487 -2.28 15.45 -13.16
CA ILE A 487 -2.34 16.84 -12.68
C ILE A 487 -2.22 17.81 -13.84
N LYS A 488 -1.25 17.58 -14.73
CA LYS A 488 -1.01 18.39 -15.94
C LYS A 488 -1.41 17.57 -17.15
N THR A 489 -2.56 17.86 -17.72
CA THR A 489 -3.08 17.17 -18.91
C THR A 489 -4.05 18.07 -19.68
N ASN A 490 -4.10 17.91 -21.00
CA ASN A 490 -5.12 18.52 -21.86
C ASN A 490 -6.34 17.59 -22.05
N ARG A 491 -6.27 16.35 -21.56
CA ARG A 491 -7.35 15.36 -21.63
C ARG A 491 -7.50 14.68 -20.28
N PRO A 492 -8.17 15.34 -19.32
CA PRO A 492 -8.37 14.76 -18.01
C PRO A 492 -9.32 13.56 -18.13
N ILE A 493 -8.91 12.46 -17.53
CA ILE A 493 -9.70 11.23 -17.43
C ILE A 493 -9.58 10.66 -16.00
N ARG A 494 -10.64 9.98 -15.56
CA ARG A 494 -10.60 9.14 -14.37
C ARG A 494 -10.08 7.77 -14.76
N GLN A 495 -8.97 7.34 -14.18
CA GLN A 495 -8.45 5.99 -14.34
C GLN A 495 -8.62 5.23 -13.03
N ILE A 496 -9.46 4.18 -13.01
CA ILE A 496 -9.59 3.29 -11.85
C ILE A 496 -8.34 2.42 -11.79
N VAL A 497 -7.64 2.46 -10.65
CA VAL A 497 -6.36 1.77 -10.43
C VAL A 497 -6.39 0.77 -9.27
N SER A 498 -7.58 0.37 -8.82
CA SER A 498 -7.78 -0.68 -7.83
C SER A 498 -9.05 -1.49 -8.13
N ASP A 499 -9.20 -2.62 -7.45
CA ASP A 499 -10.51 -3.24 -7.29
C ASP A 499 -11.40 -2.40 -6.36
N SER A 500 -12.61 -2.89 -6.10
CA SER A 500 -13.63 -2.17 -5.35
C SER A 500 -13.68 -2.56 -3.88
N ILE A 501 -14.05 -1.60 -3.03
CA ILE A 501 -14.46 -1.82 -1.65
C ILE A 501 -15.96 -1.52 -1.55
N LEU A 502 -16.76 -2.45 -1.04
CA LEU A 502 -18.18 -2.19 -0.79
C LEU A 502 -18.34 -1.04 0.21
N TYR A 503 -19.27 -0.12 -0.06
CA TYR A 503 -19.50 1.07 0.75
C TYR A 503 -20.98 1.35 0.93
N LYS A 504 -21.38 1.54 2.19
CA LYS A 504 -22.74 1.98 2.55
C LYS A 504 -22.74 3.49 2.73
N PHE A 505 -22.87 4.19 1.62
CA PHE A 505 -22.97 5.64 1.65
C PHE A 505 -24.27 6.08 2.33
N ARG A 506 -24.17 6.94 3.33
CA ARG A 506 -25.26 7.52 4.10
C ARG A 506 -25.07 9.03 4.28
N ASP A 507 -24.61 9.67 3.20
CA ASP A 507 -24.31 11.10 3.17
C ASP A 507 -23.42 11.51 4.35
N ILE A 508 -23.86 12.47 5.16
CA ILE A 508 -23.10 13.03 6.28
C ILE A 508 -22.74 12.04 7.40
N TYR A 509 -23.36 10.87 7.44
CA TYR A 509 -23.13 9.85 8.47
C TYR A 509 -22.10 8.79 8.07
N SER A 510 -21.62 8.83 6.85
CA SER A 510 -20.56 7.94 6.39
C SER A 510 -19.36 8.76 5.96
N TYR A 511 -18.17 8.23 6.16
CA TYR A 511 -16.94 8.94 5.89
C TYR A 511 -15.88 7.99 5.32
N CYS A 512 -15.14 8.43 4.32
CA CYS A 512 -13.97 7.71 3.86
C CYS A 512 -12.79 8.65 3.60
N ASP A 513 -11.59 8.16 3.91
CA ASP A 513 -10.37 8.95 3.81
C ASP A 513 -9.21 8.10 3.31
N LEU A 514 -8.23 8.72 2.65
CA LEU A 514 -7.06 8.09 2.07
C LEU A 514 -5.79 8.61 2.72
N PHE A 515 -4.94 7.69 3.19
CA PHE A 515 -3.68 8.01 3.85
C PHE A 515 -2.51 7.28 3.17
N TYR A 516 -1.34 7.89 3.20
CA TYR A 516 -0.09 7.27 2.78
C TYR A 516 0.80 7.02 4.00
N HIS A 517 1.36 5.82 4.10
CA HIS A 517 2.32 5.46 5.14
C HIS A 517 3.68 5.19 4.49
N PRO A 518 4.69 6.07 4.70
CA PRO A 518 5.96 6.01 3.99
C PRO A 518 6.80 4.78 4.37
N ASN A 519 6.74 4.31 5.63
CA ASN A 519 7.59 3.22 6.10
C ASN A 519 7.31 1.88 5.43
N ASP A 520 6.08 1.61 5.03
CA ASP A 520 5.70 0.39 4.31
C ASP A 520 5.24 0.66 2.87
N THR A 521 5.41 1.90 2.41
CA THR A 521 5.11 2.35 1.05
C THR A 521 3.71 1.93 0.61
N SER A 522 2.69 2.28 1.42
CA SER A 522 1.32 1.83 1.19
C SER A 522 0.29 2.93 1.36
N LEU A 523 -0.79 2.79 0.61
CA LEU A 523 -2.01 3.55 0.79
C LEU A 523 -2.94 2.81 1.77
N TYR A 524 -3.61 3.58 2.60
CA TYR A 524 -4.64 3.08 3.51
C TYR A 524 -5.95 3.81 3.26
N ALA A 525 -6.99 3.05 2.90
CA ALA A 525 -8.36 3.55 2.86
C ALA A 525 -9.03 3.22 4.19
N VAL A 526 -9.54 4.25 4.87
CA VAL A 526 -10.32 4.11 6.11
C VAL A 526 -11.76 4.47 5.82
N ILE A 527 -12.67 3.59 6.21
CA ILE A 527 -14.09 3.72 5.97
C ILE A 527 -14.82 3.68 7.31
N LEU A 528 -15.58 4.72 7.59
CA LEU A 528 -16.50 4.82 8.72
C LEU A 528 -17.92 4.84 8.17
N GLU A 529 -18.74 3.90 8.56
CA GLU A 529 -20.13 3.82 8.11
C GLU A 529 -21.08 3.44 9.26
N PRO A 530 -22.31 3.93 9.22
CA PRO A 530 -23.28 3.59 10.25
C PRO A 530 -23.51 2.08 10.36
N SER A 531 -23.57 1.60 11.60
CA SER A 531 -23.95 0.24 11.96
C SER A 531 -25.27 0.25 12.73
N LYS A 532 -25.59 -0.84 13.42
CA LYS A 532 -26.80 -0.95 14.22
C LYS A 532 -26.68 -0.15 15.52
N ASN A 533 -27.82 0.28 16.10
CA ASN A 533 -27.90 0.86 17.45
C ASN A 533 -27.01 2.10 17.68
N GLU A 534 -27.04 3.09 16.76
CA GLU A 534 -26.24 4.33 16.89
C GLU A 534 -24.73 4.09 16.97
N SER A 535 -24.24 2.95 16.46
CA SER A 535 -22.83 2.61 16.35
C SER A 535 -22.28 2.86 14.95
N SER A 536 -20.98 2.77 14.79
CA SER A 536 -20.29 2.84 13.49
C SER A 536 -19.37 1.66 13.31
N LEU A 537 -19.22 1.22 12.06
CA LEU A 537 -18.22 0.23 11.64
C LEU A 537 -17.03 0.94 11.02
N CYS A 538 -15.84 0.72 11.60
CA CYS A 538 -14.57 1.12 11.02
C CYS A 538 -13.98 -0.04 10.26
N ARG A 539 -13.57 0.20 9.00
CA ARG A 539 -12.83 -0.77 8.18
C ARG A 539 -11.60 -0.09 7.61
N ILE A 540 -10.44 -0.74 7.76
CA ILE A 540 -9.17 -0.24 7.24
C ILE A 540 -8.66 -1.21 6.18
N TYR A 541 -8.33 -0.68 5.01
CA TYR A 541 -7.80 -1.41 3.88
C TYR A 541 -6.44 -0.88 3.49
N LYS A 542 -5.58 -1.77 2.99
CA LYS A 542 -4.23 -1.48 2.54
C LYS A 542 -4.07 -1.79 1.06
N LEU A 543 -3.36 -0.93 0.33
CA LEU A 543 -2.91 -1.13 -1.04
C LEU A 543 -1.45 -0.71 -1.14
N ALA A 544 -0.60 -1.53 -1.76
CA ALA A 544 0.80 -1.14 -1.97
C ALA A 544 0.90 0.02 -2.97
N PHE A 545 1.79 0.97 -2.71
CA PHE A 545 2.03 2.12 -3.57
C PHE A 545 3.32 1.94 -4.40
N PRO A 546 3.39 2.37 -5.68
CA PRO A 546 2.30 2.95 -6.46
C PRO A 546 1.26 1.91 -6.88
N PRO A 547 -0.01 2.31 -7.12
CA PRO A 547 -1.01 1.44 -7.72
C PRO A 547 -0.57 0.98 -9.10
N LEU A 548 -0.79 -0.31 -9.42
CA LEU A 548 -0.43 -0.90 -10.70
C LEU A 548 -1.62 -1.69 -11.24
N ILE A 549 -2.04 -1.37 -12.45
CA ILE A 549 -3.09 -2.14 -13.12
C ILE A 549 -2.46 -3.42 -13.68
N PRO A 550 -2.91 -4.62 -13.27
CA PRO A 550 -2.45 -5.85 -13.87
C PRO A 550 -2.77 -5.84 -15.37
N THR A 551 -1.78 -6.16 -16.21
CA THR A 551 -2.01 -6.32 -17.65
C THR A 551 -3.12 -7.34 -17.85
N LYS A 552 -4.19 -6.98 -18.59
CA LYS A 552 -5.24 -7.94 -18.95
C LYS A 552 -4.58 -9.09 -19.69
N THR A 553 -4.70 -10.32 -19.16
CA THR A 553 -4.42 -11.51 -19.93
C THR A 553 -5.34 -11.47 -21.15
N SER A 554 -4.77 -11.35 -22.34
CA SER A 554 -5.55 -11.53 -23.57
C SER A 554 -6.12 -12.95 -23.50
N ASN A 555 -7.45 -13.06 -23.41
CA ASN A 555 -8.12 -14.32 -23.66
C ASN A 555 -7.80 -14.69 -25.12
N ILE A 556 -6.80 -15.52 -25.31
CA ILE A 556 -6.60 -16.23 -26.57
C ILE A 556 -7.67 -17.31 -26.53
N THR A 557 -8.78 -17.02 -27.22
CA THR A 557 -9.82 -18.01 -27.58
C THR A 557 -9.23 -19.08 -28.45
#